data_16520b49c4d39b15a30c1a94fd4b1c04
#
_entry.id   16520b49c4d39b15a30c1a94fd4b1c04
#
_cell.length_a   1.000
_cell.length_b   1.000
_cell.length_c   1.000
_cell.angle_alpha   90.00
_cell.angle_beta   90.00
_cell.angle_gamma   90.00
#
_symmetry.space_group_name_H-M   'P 1'
#
loop_
_entity.id
_entity.type
_entity.pdbx_description
1 polymer ?
#
loop_
_entity_poly.entity_id
_entity_poly.type
_entity_poly.pdbx_seq_one_letter_code
_entity_poly.pdbx_strand_id
1 'polypeptide(L)'
;MKFAKVLIIPALPLILCCSALAGESVKPETLPEGQHMYVIERVIPGAGKLTSAELKGIAQTSCGVLKEMGPKIQWLQSYVTGDKIFCVYLAPNEEMIREHAKKGGFPANAVSEVSTIISPKTAE
;
A
#
# COMPACT_ATOMS: atom_id res chain seq x y z
N MET A 1 -2.05 46.49 -31.69
CA MET A 1 -1.32 45.95 -30.56
C MET A 1 -2.05 44.72 -30.07
N LYS A 2 -1.48 43.56 -30.29
CA LYS A 2 -2.07 42.30 -29.81
C LYS A 2 -1.31 41.89 -28.56
N PHE A 3 -1.97 41.95 -27.41
CA PHE A 3 -1.44 41.40 -26.17
C PHE A 3 -1.67 39.89 -26.19
N ALA A 4 -0.60 39.12 -26.31
CA ALA A 4 -0.66 37.69 -26.09
C ALA A 4 -0.90 37.42 -24.59
N LYS A 5 -2.08 36.97 -24.25
CA LYS A 5 -2.35 36.45 -22.92
C LYS A 5 -1.59 35.13 -22.77
N VAL A 6 -0.48 35.20 -22.09
CA VAL A 6 0.20 33.99 -21.61
C VAL A 6 -0.70 33.37 -20.53
N LEU A 7 -1.37 32.29 -20.89
CA LEU A 7 -2.13 31.50 -19.95
C LEU A 7 -1.11 30.70 -19.14
N ILE A 8 -0.76 31.18 -17.96
CA ILE A 8 0.01 30.41 -16.99
C ILE A 8 -0.95 29.42 -16.41
N ILE A 9 -0.88 28.18 -16.88
CA ILE A 9 -1.55 27.06 -16.25
C ILE A 9 -0.71 26.72 -15.03
N PRO A 10 -1.22 26.85 -13.78
CA PRO A 10 -0.50 26.38 -12.64
C PRO A 10 -0.42 24.85 -12.75
N ALA A 11 0.80 24.35 -12.86
CA ALA A 11 1.04 22.92 -12.75
C ALA A 11 0.60 22.48 -11.35
N LEU A 12 -0.55 21.85 -11.29
CA LEU A 12 -1.03 21.22 -10.07
C LEU A 12 -0.04 20.09 -9.73
N PRO A 13 0.62 20.11 -8.57
CA PRO A 13 1.47 19.00 -8.20
C PRO A 13 0.56 17.77 -8.06
N LEU A 14 0.75 16.82 -8.96
CA LEU A 14 0.13 15.50 -8.83
C LEU A 14 0.74 14.86 -7.58
N ILE A 15 0.09 15.06 -6.45
CA ILE A 15 0.39 14.30 -5.25
C ILE A 15 -0.13 12.89 -5.51
N LEU A 16 0.71 12.09 -6.16
CA LEU A 16 0.47 10.67 -6.35
C LEU A 16 0.84 9.95 -5.05
N CYS A 17 0.08 10.26 -4.00
CA CYS A 17 0.20 9.55 -2.74
C CYS A 17 -0.61 8.27 -2.85
N CYS A 18 0.07 7.11 -2.96
CA CYS A 18 -0.55 5.79 -2.93
C CYS A 18 -1.83 5.73 -3.78
N SER A 19 -1.70 5.83 -5.09
CA SER A 19 -2.83 5.63 -5.98
C SER A 19 -3.33 4.20 -5.83
N ALA A 20 -4.41 4.03 -5.08
CA ALA A 20 -5.22 2.84 -5.17
C ALA A 20 -5.74 2.77 -6.60
N LEU A 21 -5.42 1.68 -7.30
CA LEU A 21 -6.08 1.35 -8.56
C LEU A 21 -7.54 1.06 -8.23
N ALA A 22 -8.40 2.09 -8.32
CA ALA A 22 -9.82 1.96 -8.11
C ALA A 22 -10.40 1.15 -9.27
N GLY A 23 -10.97 -0.03 -9.00
CA GLY A 23 -11.88 -0.71 -9.90
C GLY A 23 -11.59 -2.17 -10.20
N GLU A 24 -10.37 -2.65 -10.19
CA GLU A 24 -10.07 -4.05 -10.43
C GLU A 24 -9.25 -4.65 -9.28
N SER A 25 -9.70 -5.79 -8.76
CA SER A 25 -8.95 -6.48 -7.71
C SER A 25 -7.63 -7.00 -8.30
N VAL A 26 -6.51 -6.52 -7.78
CA VAL A 26 -5.18 -7.00 -8.14
C VAL A 26 -5.07 -8.47 -7.73
N LYS A 27 -4.61 -9.32 -8.64
CA LYS A 27 -4.45 -10.76 -8.41
C LYS A 27 -3.00 -11.17 -8.61
N PRO A 28 -2.50 -12.15 -7.84
CA PRO A 28 -1.11 -12.60 -7.98
C PRO A 28 -0.73 -13.02 -9.40
N GLU A 29 -1.63 -13.71 -10.09
CA GLU A 29 -1.43 -14.22 -11.45
C GLU A 29 -1.40 -13.15 -12.54
N THR A 30 -1.79 -11.92 -12.26
CA THR A 30 -1.79 -10.79 -13.20
C THR A 30 -0.68 -9.79 -12.94
N LEU A 31 0.21 -10.06 -11.98
CA LEU A 31 1.30 -9.16 -11.65
C LEU A 31 2.37 -9.15 -12.73
N PRO A 32 3.07 -8.02 -12.92
CA PRO A 32 4.27 -7.98 -13.77
C PRO A 32 5.32 -8.99 -13.30
N GLU A 33 6.13 -9.46 -14.23
CA GLU A 33 7.25 -10.35 -13.91
C GLU A 33 8.15 -9.75 -12.82
N GLY A 34 8.52 -10.57 -11.83
CA GLY A 34 9.35 -10.17 -10.70
C GLY A 34 8.59 -9.44 -9.59
N GLN A 35 7.28 -9.28 -9.71
CA GLN A 35 6.42 -8.75 -8.65
C GLN A 35 5.65 -9.87 -7.96
N HIS A 36 5.58 -9.81 -6.63
CA HIS A 36 4.87 -10.77 -5.80
C HIS A 36 3.92 -10.04 -4.86
N MET A 37 2.85 -10.72 -4.47
CA MET A 37 1.91 -10.21 -3.47
C MET A 37 2.21 -10.82 -2.11
N TYR A 38 2.20 -10.00 -1.08
CA TYR A 38 2.47 -10.42 0.30
C TYR A 38 1.36 -9.99 1.23
N VAL A 39 1.03 -10.86 2.17
CA VAL A 39 0.22 -10.52 3.34
C VAL A 39 1.14 -10.43 4.54
N ILE A 40 1.10 -9.29 5.22
CA ILE A 40 1.90 -9.01 6.40
C ILE A 40 0.99 -9.01 7.62
N GLU A 41 1.29 -9.83 8.59
CA GLU A 41 0.64 -9.82 9.89
C GLU A 41 1.41 -8.95 10.86
N ARG A 42 0.73 -7.95 11.42
CA ARG A 42 1.27 -7.02 12.42
C ARG A 42 0.49 -7.18 13.71
N VAL A 43 1.14 -7.66 14.76
CA VAL A 43 0.53 -7.75 16.09
C VAL A 43 0.61 -6.37 16.74
N ILE A 44 -0.54 -5.74 16.89
CA ILE A 44 -0.70 -4.42 17.48
C ILE A 44 -1.84 -4.50 18.50
N PRO A 45 -1.54 -4.73 19.79
CA PRO A 45 -2.57 -4.81 20.81
C PRO A 45 -3.46 -3.56 20.81
N GLY A 46 -4.76 -3.75 20.79
CA GLY A 46 -5.73 -2.67 20.76
C GLY A 46 -5.88 -1.96 19.39
N ALA A 47 -5.38 -2.55 18.30
CA ALA A 47 -5.49 -1.96 16.97
C ALA A 47 -6.92 -1.54 16.60
N GLY A 48 -7.91 -2.34 16.97
CA GLY A 48 -9.33 -2.07 16.69
C GLY A 48 -9.90 -0.85 17.43
N LYS A 49 -9.18 -0.32 18.39
CA LYS A 49 -9.56 0.89 19.15
C LYS A 49 -8.87 2.15 18.66
N LEU A 50 -8.00 2.05 17.66
CA LEU A 50 -7.35 3.19 17.05
C LEU A 50 -8.39 4.13 16.42
N THR A 51 -8.23 5.42 16.66
CA THR A 51 -9.10 6.45 16.09
C THR A 51 -8.81 6.64 14.60
N SER A 52 -9.74 7.25 13.88
CA SER A 52 -9.54 7.61 12.47
C SER A 52 -8.32 8.51 12.28
N ALA A 53 -8.04 9.42 13.23
CA ALA A 53 -6.86 10.29 13.17
C ALA A 53 -5.55 9.51 13.35
N GLU A 54 -5.52 8.54 14.26
CA GLU A 54 -4.36 7.66 14.48
C GLU A 54 -4.12 6.75 13.27
N LEU A 55 -5.17 6.16 12.70
CA LEU A 55 -5.09 5.35 11.50
C LEU A 55 -4.60 6.17 10.29
N LYS A 56 -5.06 7.41 10.16
CA LYS A 56 -4.56 8.33 9.15
C LYS A 56 -3.07 8.61 9.30
N GLY A 57 -2.59 8.82 10.52
CA GLY A 57 -1.18 9.03 10.81
C GLY A 57 -0.32 7.83 10.44
N ILE A 58 -0.79 6.62 10.74
CA ILE A 58 -0.14 5.35 10.35
C ILE A 58 -0.05 5.26 8.81
N ALA A 59 -1.16 5.53 8.11
CA ALA A 59 -1.20 5.51 6.66
C ALA A 59 -0.24 6.54 6.03
N GLN A 60 -0.19 7.75 6.58
CA GLN A 60 0.73 8.79 6.13
C GLN A 60 2.21 8.39 6.32
N THR A 61 2.54 7.76 7.44
CA THR A 61 3.89 7.24 7.69
C THR A 61 4.25 6.16 6.67
N SER A 62 3.34 5.21 6.41
CA SER A 62 3.55 4.18 5.41
C SER A 62 3.76 4.77 4.01
N CYS A 63 2.91 5.70 3.60
CA CYS A 63 3.04 6.38 2.30
C CYS A 63 4.36 7.13 2.16
N GLY A 64 4.83 7.79 3.23
CA GLY A 64 6.12 8.46 3.24
C GLY A 64 7.30 7.52 3.01
N VAL A 65 7.29 6.37 3.67
CA VAL A 65 8.30 5.32 3.49
C VAL A 65 8.25 4.74 2.08
N LEU A 66 7.07 4.45 1.57
CA LEU A 66 6.88 3.92 0.21
C LEU A 66 7.40 4.89 -0.86
N LYS A 67 7.17 6.17 -0.67
CA LYS A 67 7.68 7.21 -1.57
C LYS A 67 9.22 7.24 -1.58
N GLU A 68 9.84 7.06 -0.43
CA GLU A 68 11.30 7.00 -0.29
C GLU A 68 11.88 5.73 -0.91
N MET A 69 11.22 4.58 -0.72
CA MET A 69 11.70 3.27 -1.23
C MET A 69 11.52 3.09 -2.74
N GLY A 70 10.67 3.88 -3.37
CA GLY A 70 10.44 3.87 -4.81
C GLY A 70 9.30 2.96 -5.27
N PRO A 71 9.08 2.86 -6.61
CA PRO A 71 7.85 2.32 -7.18
C PRO A 71 7.74 0.79 -7.14
N LYS A 72 8.79 0.05 -6.80
CA LYS A 72 8.77 -1.41 -6.78
C LYS A 72 7.97 -2.01 -5.64
N ILE A 73 7.76 -1.25 -4.56
CA ILE A 73 6.92 -1.65 -3.45
C ILE A 73 5.63 -0.82 -3.45
N GLN A 74 4.50 -1.49 -3.35
CA GLN A 74 3.18 -0.85 -3.37
C GLN A 74 2.31 -1.40 -2.25
N TRP A 75 1.61 -0.52 -1.59
CA TRP A 75 0.61 -0.88 -0.59
C TRP A 75 -0.77 -0.88 -1.23
N LEU A 76 -1.47 -2.01 -1.17
CA LEU A 76 -2.82 -2.13 -1.71
C LEU A 76 -3.88 -1.75 -0.69
N GLN A 77 -3.86 -2.40 0.47
CA GLN A 77 -4.83 -2.18 1.54
C GLN A 77 -4.39 -2.85 2.83
N SER A 78 -5.06 -2.50 3.92
CA SER A 78 -4.87 -3.15 5.22
C SER A 78 -6.21 -3.37 5.89
N TYR A 79 -6.29 -4.48 6.63
CA TYR A 79 -7.44 -4.84 7.44
C TYR A 79 -7.08 -4.66 8.91
N VAL A 80 -7.79 -3.76 9.59
CA VAL A 80 -7.61 -3.52 11.03
C VAL A 80 -8.57 -4.41 11.79
N THR A 81 -8.03 -5.28 12.63
CA THR A 81 -8.79 -6.15 13.52
C THR A 81 -8.64 -5.71 14.97
N GLY A 82 -9.15 -6.50 15.93
CA GLY A 82 -9.06 -6.15 17.34
C GLY A 82 -7.63 -5.90 17.83
N ASP A 83 -6.71 -6.81 17.52
CA ASP A 83 -5.33 -6.80 18.02
C ASP A 83 -4.27 -6.98 16.94
N LYS A 84 -4.65 -6.92 15.67
CA LYS A 84 -3.76 -7.11 14.52
C LYS A 84 -4.15 -6.23 13.36
N ILE A 85 -3.18 -5.94 12.52
CA ILE A 85 -3.41 -5.36 11.20
C ILE A 85 -2.80 -6.31 10.16
N PHE A 86 -3.60 -6.69 9.17
CA PHE A 86 -3.16 -7.47 8.01
C PHE A 86 -3.01 -6.54 6.82
N CYS A 87 -1.81 -6.44 6.29
CA CYS A 87 -1.51 -5.55 5.18
C CYS A 87 -1.22 -6.34 3.91
N VAL A 88 -1.70 -5.87 2.78
CA VAL A 88 -1.42 -6.46 1.47
C VAL A 88 -0.53 -5.51 0.68
N TYR A 89 0.63 -6.01 0.28
CA TYR A 89 1.64 -5.27 -0.47
C TYR A 89 2.07 -6.04 -1.72
N LEU A 90 2.54 -5.28 -2.70
CA LEU A 90 3.27 -5.82 -3.85
C LEU A 90 4.74 -5.42 -3.70
N ALA A 91 5.64 -6.36 -3.90
CA ALA A 91 7.08 -6.12 -3.85
C ALA A 91 7.84 -7.22 -4.62
N PRO A 92 9.09 -6.99 -5.02
CA PRO A 92 9.92 -7.99 -5.66
C PRO A 92 10.30 -9.16 -4.74
N ASN A 93 10.39 -8.92 -3.44
CA ASN A 93 10.81 -9.91 -2.45
C ASN A 93 10.37 -9.53 -1.04
N GLU A 94 10.46 -10.49 -0.12
CA GLU A 94 10.13 -10.31 1.29
C GLU A 94 11.04 -9.31 1.99
N GLU A 95 12.31 -9.23 1.61
CA GLU A 95 13.29 -8.34 2.22
C GLU A 95 12.88 -6.88 2.09
N MET A 96 12.35 -6.48 0.95
CA MET A 96 11.85 -5.13 0.72
C MET A 96 10.62 -4.83 1.62
N ILE A 97 9.76 -5.81 1.85
CA ILE A 97 8.64 -5.68 2.81
C ILE A 97 9.17 -5.44 4.23
N ARG A 98 10.18 -6.20 4.66
CA ARG A 98 10.77 -6.04 5.98
C ARG A 98 11.54 -4.73 6.14
N GLU A 99 12.18 -4.26 5.09
CA GLU A 99 12.82 -2.94 5.06
C GLU A 99 11.80 -1.82 5.24
N HIS A 100 10.67 -1.89 4.55
CA HIS A 100 9.55 -0.96 4.71
C HIS A 100 9.07 -0.93 6.18
N ALA A 101 8.86 -2.11 6.76
CA ALA A 101 8.42 -2.22 8.15
C ALA A 101 9.41 -1.57 9.11
N LYS A 102 10.71 -1.82 8.92
CA LYS A 102 11.78 -1.25 9.74
C LYS A 102 11.84 0.28 9.62
N LYS A 103 11.78 0.81 8.42
CA LYS A 103 11.80 2.26 8.16
C LYS A 103 10.58 2.96 8.74
N GLY A 104 9.41 2.36 8.67
CA GLY A 104 8.17 2.90 9.21
C GLY A 104 7.97 2.67 10.72
N GLY A 105 8.82 1.84 11.33
CA GLY A 105 8.63 1.45 12.74
C GLY A 105 7.44 0.50 12.94
N PHE A 106 7.04 -0.24 11.92
CA PHE A 106 5.93 -1.19 11.99
C PHE A 106 6.40 -2.59 12.36
N PRO A 107 5.64 -3.33 13.19
CA PRO A 107 5.92 -4.75 13.39
C PRO A 107 5.64 -5.54 12.10
N ALA A 108 6.40 -6.58 11.86
CA ALA A 108 6.19 -7.55 10.78
C ALA A 108 6.35 -8.96 11.37
N ASN A 109 5.32 -9.40 12.10
CA ASN A 109 5.34 -10.66 12.81
C ASN A 109 5.35 -11.87 11.88
N ALA A 110 4.65 -11.78 10.76
CA ALA A 110 4.68 -12.76 9.69
C ALA A 110 4.56 -12.07 8.34
N VAL A 111 5.29 -12.57 7.36
CA VAL A 111 5.22 -12.15 5.96
C VAL A 111 5.01 -13.39 5.13
N SER A 112 3.91 -13.43 4.37
CA SER A 112 3.54 -14.59 3.57
C SER A 112 3.28 -14.18 2.13
N GLU A 113 3.93 -14.86 1.19
CA GLU A 113 3.63 -14.67 -0.22
C GLU A 113 2.27 -15.29 -0.57
N VAL A 114 1.45 -14.54 -1.29
CA VAL A 114 0.14 -14.99 -1.76
C VAL A 114 0.31 -15.73 -3.06
N SER A 115 -0.05 -17.01 -3.07
CA SER A 115 0.00 -17.83 -4.29
C SER A 115 -1.21 -17.63 -5.18
N THR A 116 -2.40 -17.49 -4.59
CA THR A 116 -3.64 -17.28 -5.33
C THR A 116 -4.72 -16.68 -4.43
N ILE A 117 -5.72 -16.10 -5.03
CA ILE A 117 -6.88 -15.56 -4.34
C ILE A 117 -8.11 -16.34 -4.81
N ILE A 118 -8.87 -16.86 -3.87
CA ILE A 118 -10.15 -17.51 -4.14
C ILE A 118 -11.32 -16.66 -3.65
N SER A 119 -12.43 -16.75 -4.33
CA SER A 119 -13.67 -16.08 -4.00
C SER A 119 -14.87 -16.96 -4.39
N PRO A 120 -16.11 -16.59 -4.03
CA PRO A 120 -17.29 -17.31 -4.51
C PRO A 120 -17.30 -17.50 -6.04
N LYS A 121 -16.73 -16.56 -6.77
CA LYS A 121 -16.59 -16.65 -8.23
C LYS A 121 -15.66 -17.79 -8.68
N THR A 122 -14.77 -18.25 -7.83
CA THR A 122 -13.90 -19.40 -8.12
C THR A 122 -14.69 -20.72 -8.19
N ALA A 123 -15.90 -20.76 -7.62
CA ALA A 123 -16.79 -21.93 -7.63
C ALA A 123 -17.66 -22.03 -8.89
N GLU A 124 -17.64 -21.05 -9.77
CA GLU A 124 -18.37 -21.03 -11.05
C GLU A 124 -17.56 -21.74 -12.15
#